data_31ebeb159cd3831fcaea505f89e81105
#
_entry.id   31ebeb159cd3831fcaea505f89e81105
#
_cell.length_a   1.000
_cell.length_b   1.000
_cell.length_c   1.000
_cell.angle_alpha   90.00
_cell.angle_beta   90.00
_cell.angle_gamma   90.00
#
_symmetry.space_group_name_H-M   'P 1'
#
loop_
_entity.id
_entity.type
_entity.pdbx_description
1 polymer ?
#
loop_
_entity_poly.entity_id
_entity_poly.type
_entity_poly.pdbx_seq_one_letter_code
_entity_poly.pdbx_strand_id
1 'polypeptide(L)'
;MTPQTPDRNPIVPDGWHTVTPRIVATNAEGLVAFIKHVFGATGDYLETRPSELRIGDSMVMVSDSGARDPMPAFLYVYVDDTDATYRLAIDAGARSLEEPLETPYGDRRSMVEDKWGNTWQIATRKAPSE
;
A
#
# COMPACT_ATOMS: atom_id res chain seq x y z
N MET A 1 11.60 -35.88 -4.97
CA MET A 1 10.55 -34.96 -5.30
C MET A 1 11.07 -33.54 -5.26
N THR A 2 10.80 -32.78 -6.28
CA THR A 2 11.19 -31.40 -6.30
C THR A 2 10.25 -30.59 -5.40
N PRO A 3 10.79 -29.84 -4.44
CA PRO A 3 9.90 -29.05 -3.59
C PRO A 3 9.16 -28.00 -4.41
N GLN A 4 7.91 -27.83 -4.11
CA GLN A 4 7.14 -26.73 -4.66
C GLN A 4 7.60 -25.43 -3.99
N THR A 5 7.67 -24.38 -4.76
CA THR A 5 7.79 -23.05 -4.17
C THR A 5 6.50 -22.79 -3.41
N PRO A 6 6.56 -22.56 -2.08
CA PRO A 6 5.33 -22.51 -1.29
C PRO A 6 4.33 -21.46 -1.74
N ASP A 7 4.82 -20.37 -2.35
CA ASP A 7 3.97 -19.28 -2.81
C ASP A 7 3.55 -19.43 -4.26
N ARG A 8 3.94 -20.53 -4.89
CA ARG A 8 3.62 -20.75 -6.30
C ARG A 8 2.24 -21.35 -6.42
N ASN A 9 1.37 -20.67 -7.16
CA ASN A 9 0.00 -21.10 -7.34
C ASN A 9 -0.36 -20.93 -8.81
N PRO A 10 -0.74 -22.01 -9.52
CA PRO A 10 -1.01 -21.91 -10.97
C PRO A 10 -2.20 -21.02 -11.33
N ILE A 11 -3.08 -20.71 -10.38
CA ILE A 11 -4.22 -19.82 -10.66
C ILE A 11 -3.93 -18.37 -10.33
N VAL A 12 -2.72 -18.07 -9.86
CA VAL A 12 -2.33 -16.70 -9.48
C VAL A 12 -1.10 -16.33 -10.32
N PRO A 13 -1.06 -15.13 -10.90
CA PRO A 13 0.12 -14.71 -11.65
C PRO A 13 1.37 -14.76 -10.79
N ASP A 14 2.52 -15.00 -11.42
CA ASP A 14 3.79 -15.03 -10.70
C ASP A 14 4.01 -13.71 -9.97
N GLY A 15 4.39 -13.79 -8.69
CA GLY A 15 4.65 -12.61 -7.89
C GLY A 15 3.42 -12.00 -7.25
N TRP A 16 2.25 -12.56 -7.48
CA TRP A 16 1.01 -12.10 -6.89
C TRP A 16 0.57 -13.03 -5.79
N HIS A 17 -0.32 -12.55 -4.93
CA HIS A 17 -0.93 -13.36 -3.88
C HIS A 17 -2.42 -13.55 -4.19
N THR A 18 -3.06 -14.44 -3.45
CA THR A 18 -4.47 -14.76 -3.72
C THR A 18 -5.38 -13.55 -3.63
N VAL A 19 -5.11 -12.66 -2.67
CA VAL A 19 -5.91 -11.45 -2.46
C VAL A 19 -5.13 -10.25 -2.96
N THR A 20 -5.75 -9.44 -3.80
CA THR A 20 -5.14 -8.21 -4.31
C THR A 20 -6.05 -7.04 -3.94
N PRO A 21 -5.61 -6.11 -3.09
CA PRO A 21 -6.36 -4.89 -2.84
C PRO A 21 -6.50 -4.08 -4.12
N ARG A 22 -7.65 -3.43 -4.26
CA ARG A 22 -7.92 -2.62 -5.43
C ARG A 22 -8.52 -1.29 -5.00
N ILE A 23 -7.92 -0.21 -5.51
CA ILE A 23 -8.35 1.15 -5.20
C ILE A 23 -8.89 1.77 -6.47
N VAL A 24 -10.04 2.42 -6.38
CA VAL A 24 -10.61 3.20 -7.48
C VAL A 24 -10.56 4.66 -7.06
N ALA A 25 -9.89 5.50 -7.83
CA ALA A 25 -9.63 6.88 -7.44
C ALA A 25 -9.84 7.82 -8.62
N THR A 26 -10.31 9.02 -8.32
CA THR A 26 -10.25 10.12 -9.28
C THR A 26 -8.80 10.55 -9.36
N ASN A 27 -8.26 10.66 -10.58
CA ASN A 27 -6.85 10.97 -10.79
C ASN A 27 -5.95 9.85 -10.23
N ALA A 28 -6.12 8.66 -10.79
CA ALA A 28 -5.30 7.50 -10.38
C ALA A 28 -3.82 7.75 -10.63
N GLU A 29 -3.46 8.54 -11.65
CA GLU A 29 -2.06 8.84 -11.95
C GLU A 29 -1.39 9.52 -10.75
N GLY A 30 -2.08 10.49 -10.15
CA GLY A 30 -1.55 11.17 -8.97
C GLY A 30 -1.40 10.22 -7.79
N LEU A 31 -2.37 9.32 -7.59
CA LEU A 31 -2.30 8.35 -6.51
C LEU A 31 -1.15 7.36 -6.73
N VAL A 32 -0.95 6.90 -7.95
CA VAL A 32 0.18 6.03 -8.27
C VAL A 32 1.49 6.72 -7.91
N ALA A 33 1.64 8.00 -8.27
CA ALA A 33 2.84 8.75 -7.93
C ALA A 33 3.04 8.86 -6.42
N PHE A 34 1.95 9.10 -5.68
CA PHE A 34 2.00 9.17 -4.22
C PHE A 34 2.47 7.85 -3.61
N ILE A 35 1.87 6.74 -4.05
CA ILE A 35 2.22 5.42 -3.50
C ILE A 35 3.68 5.08 -3.80
N LYS A 36 4.15 5.37 -5.01
CA LYS A 36 5.54 5.11 -5.38
C LYS A 36 6.50 5.94 -4.53
N HIS A 37 6.17 7.20 -4.33
CA HIS A 37 7.05 8.11 -3.58
C HIS A 37 7.10 7.74 -2.10
N VAL A 38 5.95 7.46 -1.50
CA VAL A 38 5.85 7.27 -0.05
C VAL A 38 6.33 5.88 0.35
N PHE A 39 5.93 4.86 -0.40
CA PHE A 39 6.19 3.46 -0.01
C PHE A 39 7.28 2.81 -0.84
N GLY A 40 7.89 3.54 -1.77
CA GLY A 40 8.92 2.96 -2.62
C GLY A 40 8.38 1.90 -3.57
N ALA A 41 7.10 2.00 -3.93
CA ALA A 41 6.47 1.01 -4.80
C ALA A 41 7.04 1.08 -6.20
N THR A 42 6.98 -0.06 -6.90
CA THR A 42 7.35 -0.15 -8.30
C THR A 42 6.10 -0.37 -9.15
N GLY A 43 6.21 -0.08 -10.44
CA GLY A 43 5.09 -0.15 -11.38
C GLY A 43 4.80 1.22 -11.95
N ASP A 44 3.95 1.25 -12.95
CA ASP A 44 3.65 2.49 -13.67
C ASP A 44 2.15 2.70 -13.77
N TYR A 45 1.76 3.96 -13.88
CA TYR A 45 0.38 4.30 -14.16
C TYR A 45 0.00 3.80 -15.56
N LEU A 46 -1.17 3.15 -15.65
CA LEU A 46 -1.73 2.69 -16.92
C LEU A 46 -3.07 3.37 -17.13
N GLU A 47 -3.25 3.95 -18.32
CA GLU A 47 -4.44 4.75 -18.61
C GLU A 47 -5.66 3.89 -18.91
N THR A 48 -5.47 2.78 -19.63
CA THR A 48 -6.58 2.02 -20.18
C THR A 48 -6.93 0.76 -19.39
N ARG A 49 -6.20 0.48 -18.32
CA ARG A 49 -6.45 -0.68 -17.46
C ARG A 49 -5.88 -0.40 -16.09
N PRO A 50 -6.21 -1.24 -15.09
CA PRO A 50 -5.70 -1.00 -13.74
C PRO A 50 -4.19 -0.95 -13.69
N SER A 51 -3.65 0.05 -13.00
CA SER A 51 -2.22 0.14 -12.72
C SER A 51 -1.87 -0.91 -11.66
N GLU A 52 -0.76 -1.60 -11.87
CA GLU A 52 -0.33 -2.67 -10.96
C GLU A 52 0.93 -2.21 -10.25
N LEU A 53 0.83 -2.03 -8.95
CA LEU A 53 1.94 -1.55 -8.13
C LEU A 53 2.37 -2.61 -7.15
N ARG A 54 3.67 -2.73 -6.95
CA ARG A 54 4.23 -3.62 -5.93
C ARG A 54 4.72 -2.77 -4.76
N ILE A 55 4.15 -3.03 -3.59
CA ILE A 55 4.60 -2.45 -2.32
C ILE A 55 5.21 -3.60 -1.53
N GLY A 56 6.54 -3.59 -1.33
CA GLY A 56 7.20 -4.72 -0.68
C GLY A 56 6.97 -6.00 -1.46
N ASP A 57 6.35 -6.99 -0.84
CA ASP A 57 6.00 -8.25 -1.47
C ASP A 57 4.55 -8.31 -1.94
N SER A 58 3.82 -7.22 -1.86
CA SER A 58 2.38 -7.21 -2.12
C SER A 58 2.02 -6.40 -3.35
N MET A 59 1.01 -6.86 -4.08
CA MET A 59 0.51 -6.14 -5.25
C MET A 59 -0.77 -5.39 -4.89
N VAL A 60 -0.90 -4.19 -5.43
CA VAL A 60 -2.09 -3.34 -5.28
C VAL A 60 -2.46 -2.85 -6.67
N MET A 61 -3.75 -2.87 -7.01
CA MET A 61 -4.23 -2.33 -8.27
C MET A 61 -4.86 -0.97 -8.03
N VAL A 62 -4.60 -0.02 -8.93
CA VAL A 62 -5.16 1.32 -8.86
C VAL A 62 -5.80 1.65 -10.19
N SER A 63 -7.08 1.99 -10.17
CA SER A 63 -7.84 2.31 -11.37
C SER A 63 -8.43 3.71 -11.28
N ASP A 64 -8.57 4.38 -12.43
CA ASP A 64 -9.33 5.61 -12.49
C ASP A 64 -10.81 5.32 -12.29
N SER A 65 -11.49 6.23 -11.61
CA SER A 65 -12.94 6.19 -11.54
C SER A 65 -13.51 6.54 -12.91
N GLY A 66 -14.70 6.05 -13.16
CA GLY A 66 -15.34 6.26 -14.45
C GLY A 66 -16.51 5.30 -14.48
N ALA A 67 -16.24 4.06 -14.88
CA ALA A 67 -17.26 3.02 -14.81
C ALA A 67 -17.67 2.72 -13.36
N ARG A 68 -16.75 2.95 -12.41
CA ARG A 68 -17.02 2.76 -10.98
C ARG A 68 -16.80 4.05 -10.23
N ASP A 69 -17.55 4.26 -9.18
CA ASP A 69 -17.31 5.37 -8.27
C ASP A 69 -16.01 5.15 -7.52
N PRO A 70 -15.38 6.23 -7.03
CA PRO A 70 -14.19 6.07 -6.20
C PRO A 70 -14.46 5.15 -5.01
N MET A 71 -13.49 4.29 -4.73
CA MET A 71 -13.56 3.35 -3.62
C MET A 71 -12.24 3.41 -2.87
N PRO A 72 -12.17 4.23 -1.80
CA PRO A 72 -10.95 4.33 -1.00
C PRO A 72 -10.71 3.06 -0.20
N ALA A 73 -9.45 2.85 0.15
CA ALA A 73 -9.03 1.68 0.89
C ALA A 73 -8.60 2.08 2.30
N PHE A 74 -8.53 1.08 3.18
CA PHE A 74 -7.99 1.19 4.52
C PHE A 74 -6.96 0.07 4.64
N LEU A 75 -5.67 0.42 4.56
CA LEU A 75 -4.60 -0.56 4.45
C LEU A 75 -3.57 -0.39 5.56
N TYR A 76 -3.05 -1.51 6.03
CA TYR A 76 -1.99 -1.57 7.03
C TYR A 76 -0.72 -2.02 6.29
N VAL A 77 0.29 -1.15 6.25
CA VAL A 77 1.49 -1.40 5.45
C VAL A 77 2.70 -1.43 6.36
N TYR A 78 3.43 -2.54 6.33
CA TYR A 78 4.70 -2.63 7.07
C TYR A 78 5.81 -2.01 6.24
N VAL A 79 6.60 -1.16 6.89
CA VAL A 79 7.74 -0.45 6.28
C VAL A 79 8.95 -0.56 7.21
N ASP A 80 10.12 -0.22 6.69
CA ASP A 80 11.36 -0.28 7.48
C ASP A 80 11.39 0.76 8.58
N ASP A 81 10.86 1.96 8.32
CA ASP A 81 10.98 3.08 9.25
C ASP A 81 9.67 3.86 9.22
N THR A 82 8.82 3.61 10.20
CA THR A 82 7.51 4.25 10.30
C THR A 82 7.62 5.76 10.29
N ASP A 83 8.52 6.33 11.07
CA ASP A 83 8.63 7.79 11.20
C ASP A 83 9.03 8.42 9.87
N ALA A 84 10.00 7.82 9.19
CA ALA A 84 10.47 8.35 7.91
C ALA A 84 9.38 8.26 6.84
N THR A 85 8.68 7.13 6.76
CA THR A 85 7.60 6.95 5.78
C THR A 85 6.42 7.88 6.07
N TYR A 86 6.09 8.03 7.36
CA TYR A 86 5.06 8.98 7.78
C TYR A 86 5.40 10.38 7.29
N ARG A 87 6.66 10.81 7.48
CA ARG A 87 7.07 12.15 7.06
C ARG A 87 6.98 12.32 5.55
N LEU A 88 7.37 11.29 4.78
CA LEU A 88 7.22 11.33 3.33
C LEU A 88 5.75 11.51 2.94
N ALA A 89 4.85 10.82 3.63
CA ALA A 89 3.42 10.91 3.34
C ALA A 89 2.89 12.31 3.62
N ILE A 90 3.25 12.88 4.78
CA ILE A 90 2.82 14.22 5.14
C ILE A 90 3.37 15.25 4.15
N ASP A 91 4.64 15.13 3.78
CA ASP A 91 5.27 16.05 2.83
C ASP A 91 4.63 15.93 1.44
N ALA A 92 4.09 14.76 1.11
CA ALA A 92 3.40 14.54 -0.17
C ALA A 92 1.92 14.96 -0.13
N GLY A 93 1.46 15.53 0.99
CA GLY A 93 0.13 16.11 1.08
C GLY A 93 -0.90 15.29 1.83
N ALA A 94 -0.50 14.19 2.47
CA ALA A 94 -1.42 13.41 3.28
C ALA A 94 -1.70 14.14 4.60
N ARG A 95 -2.86 13.83 5.17
CA ARG A 95 -3.28 14.40 6.45
C ARG A 95 -2.98 13.41 7.56
N SER A 96 -2.39 13.88 8.65
CA SER A 96 -2.11 13.01 9.79
C SER A 96 -3.39 12.65 10.52
N LEU A 97 -3.63 11.36 10.69
CA LEU A 97 -4.69 10.86 11.56
C LEU A 97 -4.11 10.40 12.90
N GLU A 98 -2.85 9.96 12.90
CA GLU A 98 -2.20 9.50 14.11
C GLU A 98 -0.69 9.64 13.91
N GLU A 99 -0.04 10.41 14.78
CA GLU A 99 1.42 10.50 14.75
C GLU A 99 2.04 9.18 15.18
N PRO A 100 3.31 8.92 14.81
CA PRO A 100 3.93 7.66 15.18
C PRO A 100 3.89 7.40 16.68
N LEU A 101 3.48 6.19 17.04
CA LEU A 101 3.40 5.75 18.43
C LEU A 101 3.69 4.26 18.54
N GLU A 102 3.97 3.82 19.75
CA GLU A 102 4.16 2.41 20.04
C GLU A 102 2.82 1.78 20.35
N THR A 103 2.52 0.67 19.67
CA THR A 103 1.28 -0.06 19.94
C THR A 103 1.51 -1.11 21.01
N PRO A 104 0.44 -1.56 21.70
CA PRO A 104 0.58 -2.62 22.70
C PRO A 104 1.07 -3.95 22.13
N TYR A 105 0.94 -4.17 20.83
CA TYR A 105 1.29 -5.45 20.21
C TYR A 105 2.64 -5.43 19.50
N GLY A 106 3.46 -4.42 19.74
CA GLY A 106 4.86 -4.46 19.30
C GLY A 106 5.15 -3.80 17.97
N ASP A 107 4.22 -3.07 17.42
CA ASP A 107 4.47 -2.27 16.21
C ASP A 107 4.63 -0.81 16.61
N ARG A 108 5.50 -0.11 15.87
CA ARG A 108 5.44 1.35 15.86
C ARG A 108 4.59 1.74 14.68
N ARG A 109 3.54 2.53 14.91
CA ARG A 109 2.51 2.78 13.91
C ARG A 109 2.17 4.25 13.83
N SER A 110 1.87 4.70 12.62
CA SER A 110 1.25 6.00 12.36
C SER A 110 0.06 5.77 11.43
N MET A 111 -0.71 6.84 11.17
CA MET A 111 -1.85 6.72 10.28
C MET A 111 -2.04 8.04 9.56
N VAL A 112 -2.23 7.97 8.25
CA VAL A 112 -2.46 9.15 7.42
C VAL A 112 -3.63 8.88 6.48
N GLU A 113 -4.24 9.98 6.02
CA GLU A 113 -5.24 9.91 4.95
C GLU A 113 -4.68 10.65 3.75
N ASP A 114 -4.66 10.01 2.59
CA ASP A 114 -4.16 10.66 1.40
C ASP A 114 -5.26 11.54 0.76
N LYS A 115 -4.90 12.25 -0.32
CA LYS A 115 -5.81 13.18 -0.97
C LYS A 115 -6.99 12.49 -1.65
N TRP A 116 -6.93 11.18 -1.80
CA TRP A 116 -7.97 10.39 -2.45
C TRP A 116 -8.84 9.67 -1.45
N GLY A 117 -8.64 9.92 -0.15
CA GLY A 117 -9.48 9.34 0.89
C GLY A 117 -9.02 7.99 1.40
N ASN A 118 -7.89 7.47 0.91
CA ASN A 118 -7.36 6.22 1.42
C ASN A 118 -6.71 6.44 2.77
N THR A 119 -6.93 5.52 3.70
CA THR A 119 -6.27 5.53 4.99
C THR A 119 -5.14 4.52 4.98
N TRP A 120 -3.96 4.98 5.33
CA TRP A 120 -2.76 4.16 5.37
C TRP A 120 -2.27 4.10 6.82
N GLN A 121 -2.30 2.91 7.40
CA GLN A 121 -1.62 2.66 8.67
C GLN A 121 -0.22 2.21 8.32
N ILE A 122 0.77 2.95 8.80
CA ILE A 122 2.18 2.76 8.43
C ILE A 122 2.89 2.24 9.66
N ALA A 123 3.45 1.03 9.58
CA ALA A 123 3.95 0.37 10.76
C ALA A 123 5.29 -0.32 10.53
N THR A 124 6.03 -0.45 11.59
CA THR A 124 7.28 -1.23 11.64
C THR A 124 7.21 -2.16 12.84
N ARG A 125 7.46 -3.44 12.63
CA ARG A 125 7.49 -4.40 13.73
C ARG A 125 8.73 -4.11 14.57
N LYS A 126 8.53 -3.75 15.84
CA LYS A 126 9.63 -3.37 16.72
C LYS A 126 10.06 -4.51 17.62
N ALA A 127 9.12 -5.33 18.01
CA ALA A 127 9.40 -6.42 18.92
C ALA A 127 9.16 -7.75 18.24
N PRO A 128 10.00 -8.77 18.47
CA PRO A 128 9.73 -10.10 17.94
C PRO A 128 8.44 -10.63 18.53
N SER A 129 7.76 -11.48 17.78
CA SER A 129 6.63 -12.22 18.33
C SER A 129 7.10 -13.14 19.43
N GLU A 130 6.41 -13.14 20.54
CA GLU A 130 6.75 -14.00 21.66
C GLU A 130 6.01 -15.32 21.57
#